data_699dc6f8e1b228e28f9fa411029f051d
#
_entry.id   699dc6f8e1b228e28f9fa411029f051d
#
_cell.length_a   1.000
_cell.length_b   1.000
_cell.length_c   1.000
_cell.angle_alpha   90.00
_cell.angle_beta   90.00
_cell.angle_gamma   90.00
#
_symmetry.space_group_name_H-M   'P 1'
#
loop_
_entity.id
_entity.type
_entity.pdbx_description
1 polymer ?
#
loop_
_entity_poly.entity_id
_entity_poly.type
_entity_poly.pdbx_seq_one_letter_code
_entity_poly.pdbx_strand_id
1 'polypeptide(L)'
;MNRFPDFAVACGEEGSDPIVLHDGELVRVDEFAASGHLARQDGDLAAVRDLGVEMWRYGMPWRLTEPEPDRYDWNLWDRALDSCARHGLVPVIDLCHFGLPDHYRGFCDPAWSRVSGATSTRSSPAIPTRCSSPRSTSR
;
A
#
# COMPACT_ATOMS: atom_id res chain seq x y z
N MET A 1 -3.04 -16.39 21.56
CA MET A 1 -2.29 -15.15 21.75
C MET A 1 -2.90 -14.10 20.84
N ASN A 2 -3.42 -13.00 21.38
CA ASN A 2 -3.98 -11.92 20.59
C ASN A 2 -2.86 -11.36 19.68
N ARG A 3 -3.13 -11.27 18.40
CA ARG A 3 -2.15 -10.85 17.39
C ARG A 3 -1.93 -9.34 17.38
N PHE A 4 -2.85 -8.62 17.99
CA PHE A 4 -2.84 -7.17 18.11
C PHE A 4 -2.85 -6.77 19.58
N PRO A 5 -2.16 -5.70 19.96
CA PRO A 5 -2.29 -5.11 21.28
C PRO A 5 -3.72 -4.62 21.50
N ASP A 6 -4.12 -4.45 22.76
CA ASP A 6 -5.45 -3.89 23.11
C ASP A 6 -5.60 -2.45 22.60
N PHE A 7 -4.50 -1.78 22.31
CA PHE A 7 -4.42 -0.45 21.70
C PHE A 7 -3.21 -0.38 20.78
N ALA A 8 -3.41 0.07 19.54
CA ALA A 8 -2.36 0.30 18.56
C ALA A 8 -2.53 1.68 17.93
N VAL A 9 -1.43 2.40 17.73
CA VAL A 9 -1.43 3.65 16.98
C VAL A 9 -1.27 3.33 15.49
N ALA A 10 -2.22 3.81 14.69
CA ALA A 10 -2.21 3.67 13.25
C ALA A 10 -2.10 5.03 12.57
N CYS A 11 -1.41 5.08 11.46
CA CYS A 11 -1.31 6.22 10.58
C CYS A 11 -1.47 5.74 9.14
N GLY A 12 -1.60 6.65 8.18
CA GLY A 12 -1.71 6.30 6.77
C GLY A 12 -1.05 7.31 5.87
N GLU A 13 -0.56 6.84 4.75
CA GLU A 13 -0.14 7.68 3.64
C GLU A 13 -1.36 8.00 2.77
N GLU A 14 -1.51 9.29 2.44
CA GLU A 14 -2.47 9.72 1.44
C GLU A 14 -1.79 9.68 0.07
N GLY A 15 -2.04 8.62 -0.66
CA GLY A 15 -1.42 8.37 -1.97
C GLY A 15 -2.46 8.36 -3.08
N SER A 16 -3.41 9.29 -3.04
CA SER A 16 -4.46 9.42 -4.06
C SER A 16 -3.87 9.74 -5.43
N ASP A 17 -4.46 9.16 -6.46
CA ASP A 17 -4.09 9.36 -7.86
C ASP A 17 -5.33 9.56 -8.76
N PRO A 18 -6.27 10.44 -8.36
CA PRO A 18 -7.50 10.66 -9.10
C PRO A 18 -7.29 11.46 -10.38
N ILE A 19 -8.20 11.27 -11.34
CA ILE A 19 -8.40 12.21 -12.45
C ILE A 19 -9.52 13.16 -12.07
N VAL A 20 -9.22 14.45 -12.03
CA VAL A 20 -10.15 15.50 -11.68
C VAL A 20 -10.41 16.44 -12.85
N LEU A 21 -11.57 17.06 -12.88
CA LEU A 21 -11.89 18.13 -13.85
C LEU A 21 -11.37 19.47 -13.28
N HIS A 22 -10.40 20.07 -13.94
CA HIS A 22 -9.82 21.36 -13.59
C HIS A 22 -9.80 22.26 -14.82
N ASP A 23 -10.45 23.41 -14.74
CA ASP A 23 -10.58 24.40 -15.83
C ASP A 23 -11.09 23.82 -17.16
N GLY A 24 -11.96 22.80 -17.08
CA GLY A 24 -12.53 22.13 -18.26
C GLY A 24 -11.67 21.00 -18.83
N GLU A 25 -10.52 20.74 -18.26
CA GLU A 25 -9.63 19.65 -18.64
C GLU A 25 -9.55 18.55 -17.59
N LEU A 26 -9.36 17.31 -18.00
CA LEU A 26 -9.14 16.19 -17.09
C LEU A 26 -7.64 16.13 -16.73
N VAL A 27 -7.35 16.34 -15.45
CA VAL A 27 -5.98 16.35 -14.92
C VAL A 27 -5.82 15.27 -13.88
N ARG A 28 -4.73 14.50 -13.97
CA ARG A 28 -4.36 13.55 -12.92
C ARG A 28 -3.65 14.27 -11.78
N VAL A 29 -4.08 13.99 -10.56
CA VAL A 29 -3.43 14.46 -9.34
C VAL A 29 -2.71 13.26 -8.71
N ASP A 30 -1.38 13.21 -8.88
CA ASP A 30 -0.53 12.16 -8.33
C ASP A 30 0.13 12.67 -7.04
N GLU A 31 -0.44 12.31 -5.90
CA GLU A 31 0.05 12.77 -4.59
C GLU A 31 1.38 12.12 -4.20
N PHE A 32 1.66 10.91 -4.64
CA PHE A 32 2.96 10.29 -4.43
C PHE A 32 4.08 11.01 -5.20
N ALA A 33 3.81 11.42 -6.43
CA ALA A 33 4.76 12.24 -7.19
C ALA A 33 4.93 13.63 -6.56
N ALA A 34 3.82 14.26 -6.16
CA ALA A 34 3.84 15.59 -5.55
C ALA A 34 4.60 15.60 -4.20
N SER A 35 4.39 14.59 -3.37
CA SER A 35 5.10 14.45 -2.08
C SER A 35 6.52 13.91 -2.24
N GLY A 36 6.83 13.23 -3.35
CA GLY A 36 8.09 12.51 -3.56
C GLY A 36 8.25 11.28 -2.67
N HIS A 37 7.15 10.77 -2.09
CA HIS A 37 7.15 9.62 -1.17
C HIS A 37 7.81 8.38 -1.77
N LEU A 38 7.50 8.04 -3.03
CA LEU A 38 8.03 6.80 -3.66
C LEU A 38 9.56 6.73 -3.69
N ALA A 39 10.23 7.89 -3.73
CA ALA A 39 11.69 7.97 -3.68
C ALA A 39 12.25 7.90 -2.24
N ARG A 40 11.45 8.30 -1.24
CA ARG A 40 11.85 8.36 0.17
C ARG A 40 11.16 7.32 1.05
N GLN A 41 10.40 6.42 0.47
CA GLN A 41 9.49 5.47 1.12
C GLN A 41 10.08 4.82 2.38
N ASP A 42 11.29 4.30 2.31
CA ASP A 42 11.94 3.64 3.45
C ASP A 42 12.25 4.61 4.60
N GLY A 43 12.73 5.82 4.27
CA GLY A 43 12.98 6.87 5.26
C GLY A 43 11.71 7.41 5.89
N ASP A 44 10.63 7.55 5.12
CA ASP A 44 9.34 8.01 5.62
C ASP A 44 8.75 6.97 6.60
N LEU A 45 8.84 5.67 6.29
CA LEU A 45 8.39 4.59 7.17
C LEU A 45 9.24 4.47 8.44
N ALA A 46 10.55 4.69 8.33
CA ALA A 46 11.42 4.77 9.51
C ALA A 46 10.98 5.92 10.45
N ALA A 47 10.73 7.11 9.90
CA ALA A 47 10.28 8.26 10.67
C ALA A 47 8.93 8.01 11.34
N VAL A 48 8.00 7.36 10.66
CA VAL A 48 6.71 6.96 11.22
C VAL A 48 6.89 6.01 12.39
N ARG A 49 7.76 5.04 12.27
CA ARG A 49 8.08 4.10 13.37
C ARG A 49 8.67 4.80 14.57
N ASP A 50 9.55 5.77 14.35
CA ASP A 50 10.17 6.57 15.42
C ASP A 50 9.15 7.42 16.20
N LEU A 51 8.01 7.75 15.58
CA LEU A 51 6.87 8.39 16.25
C LEU A 51 6.03 7.42 17.11
N GLY A 52 6.38 6.13 17.16
CA GLY A 52 5.66 5.12 17.91
C GLY A 52 4.44 4.54 17.20
N VAL A 53 4.29 4.77 15.90
CA VAL A 53 3.24 4.17 15.08
C VAL A 53 3.52 2.68 14.88
N GLU A 54 2.50 1.84 15.00
CA GLU A 54 2.60 0.39 14.87
C GLU A 54 1.97 -0.14 13.59
N MET A 55 0.94 0.55 13.08
CA MET A 55 0.20 0.16 11.89
C MET A 55 0.23 1.27 10.85
N TRP A 56 0.49 0.89 9.60
CA TRP A 56 0.57 1.83 8.50
C TRP A 56 -0.44 1.47 7.40
N ARG A 57 -1.45 2.35 7.20
CA ARG A 57 -2.37 2.22 6.06
C ARG A 57 -1.67 2.75 4.82
N TYR A 58 -1.63 1.95 3.78
CA TYR A 58 -0.96 2.26 2.54
C TYR A 58 -1.87 2.08 1.34
N GLY A 59 -2.20 3.19 0.69
CA GLY A 59 -2.95 3.23 -0.55
C GLY A 59 -2.01 2.96 -1.72
N MET A 60 -2.12 1.79 -2.33
CA MET A 60 -1.22 1.41 -3.42
C MET A 60 -1.65 2.03 -4.74
N PRO A 61 -0.74 2.68 -5.48
CA PRO A 61 -1.07 3.31 -6.75
C PRO A 61 -1.29 2.26 -7.84
N TRP A 62 -2.57 1.95 -8.11
CA TRP A 62 -2.95 0.91 -9.06
C TRP A 62 -2.44 1.18 -10.47
N ARG A 63 -2.41 2.43 -10.90
CA ARG A 63 -1.87 2.85 -12.19
C ARG A 63 -0.42 2.40 -12.41
N LEU A 64 0.39 2.43 -11.36
CA LEU A 64 1.79 1.98 -11.42
C LEU A 64 1.92 0.47 -11.29
N THR A 65 0.92 -0.17 -10.67
CA THR A 65 0.88 -1.63 -10.53
C THR A 65 0.44 -2.31 -11.82
N GLU A 66 -0.49 -1.71 -12.55
CA GLU A 66 -1.00 -2.22 -13.83
C GLU A 66 -0.81 -1.18 -14.93
N PRO A 67 0.43 -0.99 -15.44
CA PRO A 67 0.74 0.01 -16.45
C PRO A 67 0.07 -0.26 -17.80
N GLU A 68 -0.24 -1.50 -18.10
CA GLU A 68 -0.95 -1.96 -19.31
C GLU A 68 -2.00 -3.01 -18.89
N PRO A 69 -3.10 -3.19 -19.64
CA PRO A 69 -4.12 -4.18 -19.31
C PRO A 69 -3.52 -5.59 -19.07
N ASP A 70 -3.87 -6.20 -17.95
CA ASP A 70 -3.44 -7.54 -17.53
C ASP A 70 -1.91 -7.71 -17.35
N ARG A 71 -1.14 -6.61 -17.33
CA ARG A 71 0.30 -6.60 -17.10
C ARG A 71 0.63 -5.92 -15.77
N TYR A 72 1.19 -6.67 -14.84
CA TYR A 72 1.42 -6.22 -13.46
C TYR A 72 2.90 -6.05 -13.15
N ASP A 73 3.25 -4.91 -12.54
CA ASP A 73 4.52 -4.65 -11.89
C ASP A 73 4.32 -4.54 -10.36
N TRP A 74 4.81 -5.52 -9.64
CA TRP A 74 4.67 -5.61 -8.20
C TRP A 74 5.85 -5.01 -7.42
N ASN A 75 6.88 -4.50 -8.09
CA ASN A 75 8.11 -4.01 -7.47
C ASN A 75 7.84 -2.92 -6.40
N LEU A 76 6.85 -2.06 -6.64
CA LEU A 76 6.49 -1.03 -5.68
C LEU A 76 5.90 -1.63 -4.40
N TRP A 77 5.02 -2.62 -4.55
CA TRP A 77 4.42 -3.34 -3.43
C TRP A 77 5.47 -4.10 -2.63
N ASP A 78 6.36 -4.83 -3.31
CA ASP A 78 7.42 -5.61 -2.66
C ASP A 78 8.31 -4.69 -1.82
N ARG A 79 8.74 -3.55 -2.36
CA ARG A 79 9.54 -2.56 -1.62
C ARG A 79 8.80 -1.99 -0.41
N ALA A 80 7.51 -1.66 -0.56
CA ALA A 80 6.70 -1.11 0.53
C ALA A 80 6.54 -2.12 1.66
N LEU A 81 6.20 -3.37 1.33
CA LEU A 81 6.01 -4.44 2.30
C LEU A 81 7.32 -4.81 3.00
N ASP A 82 8.42 -4.89 2.25
CA ASP A 82 9.74 -5.13 2.81
C ASP A 82 10.16 -4.00 3.76
N SER A 83 9.87 -2.75 3.42
CA SER A 83 10.15 -1.61 4.29
C SER A 83 9.31 -1.66 5.56
N CYS A 84 8.01 -1.94 5.47
CA CYS A 84 7.17 -2.16 6.64
C CYS A 84 7.73 -3.27 7.54
N ALA A 85 8.16 -4.38 6.94
CA ALA A 85 8.74 -5.50 7.70
C ALA A 85 10.05 -5.12 8.38
N ARG A 86 10.95 -4.38 7.72
CA ARG A 86 12.20 -3.90 8.32
C ARG A 86 11.97 -2.98 9.51
N HIS A 87 10.99 -2.11 9.42
CA HIS A 87 10.67 -1.14 10.48
C HIS A 87 9.67 -1.67 11.51
N GLY A 88 9.22 -2.92 11.39
CA GLY A 88 8.27 -3.54 12.33
C GLY A 88 6.89 -2.89 12.32
N LEU A 89 6.48 -2.34 11.18
CA LEU A 89 5.14 -1.79 10.94
C LEU A 89 4.21 -2.88 10.43
N VAL A 90 2.98 -2.89 10.90
CA VAL A 90 1.92 -3.76 10.37
C VAL A 90 1.24 -3.02 9.21
N PRO A 91 1.38 -3.48 7.95
CA PRO A 91 0.73 -2.84 6.84
C PRO A 91 -0.78 -3.12 6.82
N VAL A 92 -1.57 -2.08 6.62
CA VAL A 92 -3.00 -2.14 6.29
C VAL A 92 -3.12 -1.71 4.83
N ILE A 93 -3.23 -2.68 3.94
CA ILE A 93 -3.23 -2.41 2.50
C ILE A 93 -4.59 -1.94 2.04
N ASP A 94 -4.61 -0.76 1.44
CA ASP A 94 -5.73 -0.26 0.66
C ASP A 94 -5.50 -0.61 -0.81
N LEU A 95 -6.32 -1.54 -1.32
CA LEU A 95 -6.11 -2.11 -2.66
C LEU A 95 -6.40 -1.13 -3.78
N CYS A 96 -7.21 -0.10 -3.54
CA CYS A 96 -7.52 0.91 -4.53
C CYS A 96 -7.89 2.22 -3.86
N HIS A 97 -6.97 3.19 -3.86
CA HIS A 97 -7.13 4.49 -3.23
C HIS A 97 -7.22 5.61 -4.27
N PHE A 98 -8.46 5.92 -4.69
CA PHE A 98 -8.84 7.02 -5.59
C PHE A 98 -8.10 7.11 -6.94
N GLY A 99 -7.49 6.05 -7.43
CA GLY A 99 -6.82 6.06 -8.72
C GLY A 99 -6.97 4.74 -9.47
N LEU A 100 -7.26 4.84 -10.76
CA LEU A 100 -7.28 3.72 -11.69
C LEU A 100 -6.30 3.96 -12.83
N PRO A 101 -5.75 2.90 -13.45
CA PRO A 101 -5.07 3.01 -14.72
C PRO A 101 -5.92 3.69 -15.80
N ASP A 102 -5.27 4.44 -16.69
CA ASP A 102 -5.94 5.23 -17.74
C ASP A 102 -6.72 4.39 -18.76
N HIS A 103 -6.43 3.11 -18.85
CA HIS A 103 -7.13 2.19 -19.74
C HIS A 103 -8.51 1.73 -19.20
N TYR A 104 -8.84 2.04 -17.94
CA TYR A 104 -10.18 1.84 -17.38
C TYR A 104 -11.00 3.14 -17.42
N ARG A 105 -12.28 3.01 -17.77
CA ARG A 105 -13.21 4.16 -17.84
C ARG A 105 -13.74 4.62 -16.48
N GLY A 106 -13.33 3.94 -15.40
CA GLY A 106 -13.76 4.19 -14.04
C GLY A 106 -14.11 2.90 -13.29
N PHE A 107 -14.55 3.03 -12.06
CA PHE A 107 -14.89 1.89 -11.21
C PHE A 107 -16.06 1.03 -11.73
N CYS A 108 -16.91 1.60 -12.59
CA CYS A 108 -18.01 0.89 -13.22
C CYS A 108 -17.59 0.17 -14.52
N ASP A 109 -16.33 0.20 -14.90
CA ASP A 109 -15.84 -0.52 -16.07
C ASP A 109 -15.90 -2.04 -15.80
N PRO A 110 -16.59 -2.83 -16.66
CA PRO A 110 -16.66 -4.29 -16.48
C PRO A 110 -15.28 -4.98 -16.51
N ALA A 111 -14.30 -4.39 -17.16
CA ALA A 111 -12.93 -4.90 -17.15
C ALA A 111 -12.28 -4.74 -15.78
N TRP A 112 -12.49 -3.60 -15.11
CA TRP A 112 -12.01 -3.34 -13.76
C TRP A 112 -12.55 -4.34 -12.73
N SER A 113 -13.84 -4.66 -12.76
CA SER A 113 -14.44 -5.58 -11.79
C SER A 113 -13.86 -7.00 -11.84
N ARG A 114 -13.33 -7.43 -12.99
CA ARG A 114 -12.64 -8.72 -13.13
C ARG A 114 -11.25 -8.70 -12.51
N VAL A 115 -10.53 -7.60 -12.68
CA VAL A 115 -9.17 -7.42 -12.18
C VAL A 115 -9.15 -7.31 -10.66
N SER A 116 -10.04 -6.54 -10.07
CA SER A 116 -10.11 -6.38 -8.61
C SER A 116 -10.35 -7.71 -7.89
N GLY A 117 -11.10 -8.64 -8.50
CA GLY A 117 -11.29 -10.00 -8.00
C GLY A 117 -10.01 -10.85 -8.05
N ALA A 118 -9.25 -10.76 -9.13
CA ALA A 118 -8.01 -11.52 -9.31
C ALA A 118 -6.88 -11.03 -8.39
N THR A 119 -6.82 -9.73 -8.13
CA THR A 119 -5.78 -9.12 -7.28
C THR A 119 -5.99 -9.43 -5.81
N SER A 120 -7.23 -9.52 -5.36
CA SER A 120 -7.55 -9.91 -3.98
C SER A 120 -6.98 -11.29 -3.60
N THR A 121 -6.82 -12.18 -4.57
CA THR A 121 -6.23 -13.51 -4.33
C THR A 121 -4.70 -13.50 -4.31
N ARG A 122 -4.05 -12.53 -4.97
CA ARG A 122 -2.59 -12.45 -5.04
C ARG A 122 -1.97 -11.60 -3.95
N SER A 123 -2.67 -10.61 -3.45
CA SER A 123 -2.25 -9.75 -2.33
C SER A 123 -2.35 -10.44 -0.96
N SER A 124 -2.62 -11.77 -0.93
CA SER A 124 -2.41 -12.59 0.25
C SER A 124 -1.07 -13.34 0.11
N PRO A 125 0.08 -12.66 0.29
CA PRO A 125 1.28 -13.40 0.62
C PRO A 125 0.94 -14.13 1.93
N ALA A 126 1.21 -15.42 1.99
CA ALA A 126 1.22 -16.12 3.26
C ALA A 126 2.17 -15.32 4.17
N ILE A 127 1.59 -14.53 5.07
CA ILE A 127 2.38 -13.79 6.07
C ILE A 127 3.19 -14.87 6.77
N PRO A 128 4.53 -14.86 6.68
CA PRO A 128 5.32 -15.88 7.34
C PRO A 128 5.03 -15.79 8.83
N THR A 129 4.39 -16.82 9.36
CA THR A 129 4.16 -17.00 10.78
C THR A 129 5.49 -17.37 11.45
N ARG A 130 6.46 -16.46 11.47
CA ARG A 130 7.67 -16.58 12.25
C ARG A 130 7.87 -15.34 13.11
N CYS A 131 7.10 -15.27 14.17
CA CYS A 131 7.58 -14.65 15.38
C CYS A 131 8.03 -15.78 16.31
N SER A 132 9.27 -16.25 16.12
CA SER A 132 9.94 -17.08 17.11
C SER A 132 10.36 -16.17 18.26
N SER A 133 9.67 -16.26 19.37
CA SER A 133 10.08 -15.68 20.64
C SER A 133 11.50 -16.12 20.99
N PRO A 134 12.39 -15.23 21.46
CA PRO A 134 13.62 -15.64 22.08
C PRO A 134 13.28 -16.46 23.32
N ARG A 135 13.75 -17.70 23.38
CA ARG A 135 13.68 -18.50 24.61
C ARG A 135 14.55 -17.81 25.64
N SER A 136 13.94 -17.37 26.73
CA SER A 136 14.68 -17.00 27.93
C SER A 136 15.35 -18.26 28.49
N THR A 137 16.65 -18.34 28.39
CA THR A 137 17.45 -19.28 29.16
C THR A 137 17.69 -18.65 30.53
N SER A 138 16.87 -19.03 31.49
CA SER A 138 17.19 -18.86 32.90
C SER A 138 18.22 -19.92 33.30
N ARG A 139 19.36 -19.50 33.78
CA ARG A 139 20.15 -20.13 34.87
C ARG A 139 20.70 -19.05 35.76
#